data_65d1e3313eea4da67a320db9fba10c12
#
_entry.id   65d1e3313eea4da67a320db9fba10c12
#
_cell.length_a   1.000
_cell.length_b   1.000
_cell.length_c   1.000
_cell.angle_alpha   90.00
_cell.angle_beta   90.00
_cell.angle_gamma   90.00
#
_symmetry.space_group_name_H-M   'P 1'
#
loop_
_entity.id
_entity.type
_entity.pdbx_description
1 polymer ?
#
loop_
_entity_poly.entity_id
_entity_poly.type
_entity_poly.pdbx_seq_one_letter_code
_entity_poly.pdbx_strand_id
1 'polypeptide(L)'
;MIRAAALMLMASIPGCQADETVARYGAADRLWTLQTLNGTAFPATATLEFETGGSVSGQAPCNRFSATNTVPYPWFELTPIIATRAACPDLDAETDYLNALGRMTQSEVREGSLFLRNDENEEMVFTTTD
;
A
#
# COMPACT_ATOMS: atom_id res chain seq x y z
N MET A 1 19.32 46.62 -40.12
CA MET A 1 19.13 46.20 -38.72
C MET A 1 18.27 44.94 -38.72
N ILE A 2 18.92 43.82 -38.52
CA ILE A 2 18.22 42.53 -38.46
C ILE A 2 17.95 42.24 -37.00
N ARG A 3 16.67 42.27 -36.62
CA ARG A 3 16.27 41.79 -35.27
C ARG A 3 16.10 40.30 -35.37
N ALA A 4 17.04 39.57 -34.80
CA ALA A 4 16.86 38.14 -34.57
C ALA A 4 15.85 37.93 -33.46
N ALA A 5 14.67 37.52 -33.80
CA ALA A 5 13.71 37.01 -32.78
C ALA A 5 14.21 35.63 -32.35
N ALA A 6 14.74 35.55 -31.14
CA ALA A 6 15.03 34.25 -30.53
C ALA A 6 13.72 33.59 -30.20
N LEU A 7 13.33 32.56 -31.00
CA LEU A 7 12.25 31.69 -30.65
C LEU A 7 12.73 30.80 -29.49
N MET A 8 12.32 31.11 -28.28
CA MET A 8 12.48 30.19 -27.16
C MET A 8 11.51 29.06 -27.40
N LEU A 9 12.02 27.91 -27.89
CA LEU A 9 11.30 26.68 -27.91
C LEU A 9 11.19 26.21 -26.45
N MET A 10 10.05 26.43 -25.82
CA MET A 10 9.71 25.75 -24.57
C MET A 10 9.42 24.29 -24.91
N ALA A 11 10.40 23.43 -24.74
CA ALA A 11 10.18 22.01 -24.75
C ALA A 11 9.35 21.66 -23.51
N SER A 12 8.05 21.43 -23.72
CA SER A 12 7.24 20.81 -22.69
C SER A 12 7.73 19.37 -22.52
N ILE A 13 8.41 19.10 -21.44
CA ILE A 13 8.75 17.74 -21.03
C ILE A 13 7.44 17.08 -20.66
N PRO A 14 6.97 16.02 -21.39
CA PRO A 14 5.82 15.26 -20.92
C PRO A 14 6.18 14.72 -19.52
N GLY A 15 5.45 15.17 -18.49
CA GLY A 15 5.66 14.70 -17.14
C GLY A 15 5.41 13.21 -17.08
N CYS A 16 6.48 12.41 -16.95
CA CYS A 16 6.35 11.07 -16.44
C CYS A 16 5.79 11.21 -15.04
N GLN A 17 4.52 10.84 -14.83
CA GLN A 17 3.99 10.71 -13.49
C GLN A 17 4.69 9.54 -12.82
N ALA A 18 5.75 9.84 -12.06
CA ALA A 18 6.39 8.86 -11.22
C ALA A 18 5.38 8.39 -10.16
N ASP A 19 5.39 7.10 -9.86
CA ASP A 19 4.68 6.57 -8.71
C ASP A 19 5.27 7.19 -7.45
N GLU A 20 4.50 7.97 -6.70
CA GLU A 20 4.90 8.59 -5.44
C GLU A 20 4.33 7.86 -4.23
N THR A 21 3.68 6.71 -4.45
CA THR A 21 3.10 5.89 -3.38
C THR A 21 4.16 5.11 -2.61
N VAL A 22 3.74 4.47 -1.51
CA VAL A 22 4.63 3.62 -0.71
C VAL A 22 5.29 2.50 -1.53
N ALA A 23 4.68 2.08 -2.62
CA ALA A 23 5.26 1.07 -3.52
C ALA A 23 6.66 1.47 -3.97
N ARG A 24 6.85 2.71 -4.40
CA ARG A 24 8.15 3.23 -4.85
C ARG A 24 9.15 3.42 -3.70
N TYR A 25 8.68 3.60 -2.49
CA TYR A 25 9.51 3.86 -1.31
C TYR A 25 9.91 2.59 -0.55
N GLY A 26 9.94 1.47 -1.25
CA GLY A 26 10.47 0.21 -0.75
C GLY A 26 9.42 -0.89 -0.56
N ALA A 27 8.15 -0.63 -0.81
CA ALA A 27 7.11 -1.62 -0.60
C ALA A 27 6.85 -2.53 -1.81
N ALA A 28 7.18 -2.09 -3.04
CA ALA A 28 6.92 -2.86 -4.25
C ALA A 28 7.78 -4.13 -4.35
N ASP A 29 7.24 -5.11 -5.05
CA ASP A 29 7.93 -6.36 -5.41
C ASP A 29 8.39 -7.18 -4.20
N ARG A 30 7.68 -7.06 -3.09
CA ARG A 30 7.92 -7.81 -1.85
C ARG A 30 6.62 -8.40 -1.33
N LEU A 31 6.74 -9.56 -0.71
CA LEU A 31 5.62 -10.15 0.04
C LEU A 31 5.71 -9.69 1.49
N TRP A 32 4.74 -8.91 1.91
CA TRP A 32 4.60 -8.43 3.28
C TRP A 32 3.66 -9.35 4.05
N THR A 33 4.10 -9.84 5.18
CA THR A 33 3.31 -10.71 6.06
C THR A 33 2.99 -9.98 7.35
N LEU A 34 1.72 -9.95 7.72
CA LEU A 34 1.28 -9.29 8.95
C LEU A 34 1.82 -10.03 10.18
N GLN A 35 2.48 -9.30 11.07
CA GLN A 35 3.01 -9.82 12.32
C GLN A 35 2.14 -9.44 13.51
N THR A 36 1.80 -8.16 13.61
CA THR A 36 0.99 -7.65 14.73
C THR A 36 -0.11 -6.72 14.21
N LEU A 37 -1.21 -6.74 14.91
CA LEU A 37 -2.32 -5.81 14.77
C LEU A 37 -2.56 -5.17 16.13
N ASN A 38 -2.36 -3.85 16.21
CA ASN A 38 -2.47 -3.08 17.46
C ASN A 38 -1.64 -3.68 18.62
N GLY A 39 -0.40 -4.09 18.30
CA GLY A 39 0.54 -4.64 19.28
C GLY A 39 0.31 -6.10 19.66
N THR A 40 -0.73 -6.74 19.15
CA THR A 40 -1.04 -8.15 19.40
C THR A 40 -0.64 -9.01 18.21
N ALA A 41 0.02 -10.13 18.46
CA ALA A 41 0.38 -11.09 17.42
C ALA A 41 -0.88 -11.52 16.65
N PHE A 42 -0.80 -11.44 15.32
CA PHE A 42 -1.94 -11.80 14.46
C PHE A 42 -2.09 -13.32 14.42
N PRO A 43 -3.30 -13.87 14.71
CA PRO A 43 -3.48 -15.31 14.95
C PRO A 43 -3.58 -16.17 13.68
N ALA A 44 -3.52 -15.56 12.50
CA ALA A 44 -3.66 -16.25 11.22
C ALA A 44 -2.62 -15.71 10.24
N THR A 45 -2.67 -16.13 8.98
CA THR A 45 -1.78 -15.64 7.93
C THR A 45 -2.49 -14.57 7.09
N ALA A 46 -1.87 -13.41 6.97
CA ALA A 46 -2.35 -12.35 6.09
C ALA A 46 -1.15 -11.70 5.39
N THR A 47 -1.27 -11.48 4.09
CA THR A 47 -0.22 -10.91 3.26
C THR A 47 -0.68 -9.68 2.51
N LEU A 48 0.29 -8.88 2.06
CA LEU A 48 0.07 -7.64 1.32
C LEU A 48 1.18 -7.50 0.29
N GLU A 49 0.81 -7.15 -0.93
CA GLU A 49 1.74 -6.90 -2.03
C GLU A 49 1.39 -5.60 -2.74
N PHE A 50 2.41 -4.85 -3.12
CA PHE A 50 2.28 -3.60 -3.85
C PHE A 50 2.92 -3.73 -5.23
N GLU A 51 2.21 -3.25 -6.25
CA GLU A 51 2.75 -3.08 -7.59
C GLU A 51 2.87 -1.59 -7.90
N THR A 52 3.86 -1.24 -8.70
CA THR A 52 3.94 0.12 -9.23
C THR A 52 2.69 0.44 -10.05
N GLY A 53 2.21 1.69 -9.95
CA GLY A 53 0.97 2.09 -10.60
C GLY A 53 -0.25 2.07 -9.69
N GLY A 54 -0.10 1.64 -8.43
CA GLY A 54 -1.14 1.74 -7.41
C GLY A 54 -1.93 0.48 -7.13
N SER A 55 -1.69 -0.61 -7.84
CA SER A 55 -2.35 -1.90 -7.53
C SER A 55 -1.83 -2.48 -6.23
N VAL A 56 -2.75 -2.92 -5.38
CA VAL A 56 -2.47 -3.59 -4.13
C VAL A 56 -3.28 -4.88 -4.07
N SER A 57 -2.67 -5.95 -3.61
CA SER A 57 -3.34 -7.23 -3.48
C SER A 57 -2.79 -7.99 -2.28
N GLY A 58 -3.44 -9.05 -1.89
CA GLY A 58 -2.96 -9.90 -0.82
C GLY A 58 -3.85 -11.11 -0.60
N GLN A 59 -3.38 -11.93 0.33
CA GLN A 59 -4.10 -13.07 0.84
C GLN A 59 -4.52 -12.77 2.28
N ALA A 60 -5.80 -12.57 2.51
CA ALA A 60 -6.38 -12.54 3.85
C ALA A 60 -6.51 -13.98 4.38
N PRO A 61 -6.84 -14.19 5.65
CA PRO A 61 -6.90 -15.54 6.22
C PRO A 61 -7.77 -16.55 5.45
N CYS A 62 -8.86 -16.10 4.84
CA CYS A 62 -9.75 -16.95 4.06
C CYS A 62 -9.78 -16.60 2.57
N ASN A 63 -9.62 -15.33 2.22
CA ASN A 63 -9.92 -14.83 0.89
C ASN A 63 -8.78 -13.99 0.32
N ARG A 64 -8.68 -13.98 -1.00
CA ARG A 64 -7.82 -13.02 -1.71
C ARG A 64 -8.55 -11.69 -1.81
N PHE A 65 -7.77 -10.61 -1.76
CA PHE A 65 -8.32 -9.27 -1.93
C PHE A 65 -7.45 -8.44 -2.90
N SER A 66 -8.06 -7.40 -3.42
CA SER A 66 -7.40 -6.38 -4.22
C SER A 66 -7.92 -5.01 -3.86
N ALA A 67 -7.09 -4.01 -4.07
CA ALA A 67 -7.41 -2.60 -3.82
C ALA A 67 -6.49 -1.71 -4.63
N THR A 68 -6.65 -0.41 -4.49
CA THR A 68 -5.81 0.58 -5.14
C THR A 68 -5.33 1.58 -4.09
N ASN A 69 -4.05 1.92 -4.13
CA ASN A 69 -3.45 3.00 -3.37
C ASN A 69 -2.76 3.97 -4.34
N THR A 70 -3.29 5.18 -4.48
CA THR A 70 -2.76 6.21 -5.38
C THR A 70 -2.31 7.46 -4.67
N VAL A 71 -2.40 7.49 -3.34
CA VAL A 71 -1.96 8.64 -2.54
C VAL A 71 -0.45 8.62 -2.34
N PRO A 72 0.20 9.80 -2.29
CA PRO A 72 1.66 9.85 -2.15
C PRO A 72 2.13 9.43 -0.76
N TYR A 73 3.30 8.78 -0.73
CA TYR A 73 3.99 8.43 0.51
C TYR A 73 4.27 9.70 1.34
N PRO A 74 4.08 9.73 2.67
CA PRO A 74 3.76 8.60 3.55
C PRO A 74 2.26 8.33 3.74
N TRP A 75 1.42 9.00 2.98
CA TRP A 75 -0.02 8.77 3.07
C TRP A 75 -0.38 7.39 2.51
N PHE A 76 -1.50 6.87 2.96
CA PHE A 76 -1.98 5.54 2.60
C PHE A 76 -3.50 5.53 2.57
N GLU A 77 -4.07 4.96 1.50
CA GLU A 77 -5.52 4.80 1.38
C GLU A 77 -5.82 3.67 0.41
N LEU A 78 -6.48 2.62 0.88
CA LEU A 78 -6.95 1.54 0.04
C LEU A 78 -8.43 1.70 -0.28
N THR A 79 -8.76 1.87 -1.56
CA THR A 79 -10.14 2.02 -2.02
C THR A 79 -10.34 1.47 -3.43
N PRO A 80 -11.47 0.75 -3.67
CA PRO A 80 -12.18 -0.07 -2.69
C PRO A 80 -11.42 -1.35 -2.38
N ILE A 81 -11.62 -1.96 -1.21
CA ILE A 81 -11.12 -3.31 -0.93
C ILE A 81 -12.16 -4.30 -1.42
N ILE A 82 -11.76 -5.12 -2.38
CA ILE A 82 -12.61 -6.15 -2.98
C ILE A 82 -12.02 -7.51 -2.62
N ALA A 83 -12.83 -8.38 -2.04
CA ALA A 83 -12.40 -9.71 -1.61
C ALA A 83 -13.35 -10.79 -2.11
N THR A 84 -12.82 -12.00 -2.32
CA THR A 84 -13.64 -13.19 -2.50
C THR A 84 -14.40 -13.50 -1.20
N ARG A 85 -15.35 -14.41 -1.24
CA ARG A 85 -16.28 -14.64 -0.12
C ARG A 85 -16.38 -16.11 0.28
N ALA A 86 -15.24 -16.78 0.38
CA ALA A 86 -15.20 -18.12 0.95
C ALA A 86 -15.20 -18.03 2.48
N ALA A 87 -15.83 -18.99 3.15
CA ALA A 87 -15.77 -19.11 4.59
C ALA A 87 -14.66 -20.09 5.00
N CYS A 88 -13.99 -19.80 6.12
CA CYS A 88 -13.03 -20.69 6.74
C CYS A 88 -13.02 -20.45 8.26
N PRO A 89 -12.33 -21.29 9.06
CA PRO A 89 -12.31 -21.10 10.52
C PRO A 89 -11.74 -19.76 10.98
N ASP A 90 -10.91 -19.11 10.17
CA ASP A 90 -10.26 -17.83 10.49
C ASP A 90 -11.01 -16.59 9.98
N LEU A 91 -12.31 -16.72 9.68
CA LEU A 91 -13.09 -15.62 9.11
C LEU A 91 -13.15 -14.39 10.02
N ASP A 92 -13.17 -14.56 11.34
CA ASP A 92 -13.14 -13.45 12.28
C ASP A 92 -11.81 -12.69 12.20
N ALA A 93 -10.68 -13.40 12.10
CA ALA A 93 -9.37 -12.80 11.91
C ALA A 93 -9.30 -12.05 10.57
N GLU A 94 -9.91 -12.59 9.51
CA GLU A 94 -9.98 -11.91 8.22
C GLU A 94 -10.76 -10.60 8.31
N THR A 95 -11.90 -10.62 8.99
CA THR A 95 -12.72 -9.42 9.20
C THR A 95 -11.93 -8.34 9.92
N ASP A 96 -11.20 -8.69 10.98
CA ASP A 96 -10.33 -7.76 11.70
C ASP A 96 -9.23 -7.20 10.80
N TYR A 97 -8.59 -8.06 10.02
CA TYR A 97 -7.53 -7.66 9.09
C TYR A 97 -8.02 -6.68 8.02
N LEU A 98 -9.08 -7.02 7.29
CA LEU A 98 -9.58 -6.19 6.20
C LEU A 98 -10.17 -4.87 6.70
N ASN A 99 -10.84 -4.89 7.85
CA ASN A 99 -11.37 -3.66 8.45
C ASN A 99 -10.23 -2.74 8.89
N ALA A 100 -9.21 -3.27 9.56
CA ALA A 100 -8.04 -2.49 9.96
C ALA A 100 -7.32 -1.91 8.75
N LEU A 101 -7.09 -2.72 7.73
CA LEU A 101 -6.42 -2.29 6.50
C LEU A 101 -7.15 -1.13 5.83
N GLY A 102 -8.49 -1.16 5.81
CA GLY A 102 -9.33 -0.09 5.27
C GLY A 102 -9.33 1.20 6.07
N ARG A 103 -8.86 1.17 7.33
CA ARG A 103 -8.78 2.35 8.19
C ARG A 103 -7.40 3.01 8.22
N MET A 104 -6.38 2.38 7.63
CA MET A 104 -5.01 2.92 7.67
C MET A 104 -4.87 4.13 6.76
N THR A 105 -4.19 5.16 7.24
CA THR A 105 -4.01 6.43 6.53
C THR A 105 -2.55 6.84 6.33
N GLN A 106 -1.61 6.13 6.96
CA GLN A 106 -0.18 6.41 6.88
C GLN A 106 0.61 5.13 6.71
N SER A 107 1.74 5.24 6.04
CA SER A 107 2.65 4.12 5.80
C SER A 107 4.10 4.54 6.04
N GLU A 108 4.92 3.58 6.46
CA GLU A 108 6.37 3.76 6.61
C GLU A 108 7.06 2.45 6.30
N VAL A 109 8.07 2.46 5.44
CA VAL A 109 8.93 1.31 5.18
C VAL A 109 10.29 1.56 5.82
N ARG A 110 10.72 0.63 6.65
CA ARG A 110 11.99 0.73 7.36
C ARG A 110 12.56 -0.66 7.64
N GLU A 111 13.76 -0.92 7.14
CA GLU A 111 14.55 -2.12 7.48
C GLU A 111 13.79 -3.46 7.37
N GLY A 112 13.07 -3.68 6.25
CA GLY A 112 12.33 -4.91 6.05
C GLY A 112 11.01 -4.98 6.80
N SER A 113 10.55 -3.87 7.37
CA SER A 113 9.24 -3.74 8.01
C SER A 113 8.41 -2.68 7.32
N LEU A 114 7.11 -2.95 7.24
CA LEU A 114 6.11 -2.00 6.79
C LEU A 114 5.17 -1.70 7.96
N PHE A 115 5.05 -0.43 8.30
CA PHE A 115 4.15 0.05 9.33
C PHE A 115 2.99 0.77 8.67
N LEU A 116 1.77 0.36 8.98
CA LEU A 116 0.57 1.10 8.61
C LEU A 116 -0.06 1.65 9.89
N ARG A 117 -0.45 2.91 9.87
CA ARG A 117 -1.00 3.62 11.04
C ARG A 117 -2.18 4.50 10.63
N ASN A 118 -2.93 4.94 11.62
CA ASN A 118 -3.96 5.97 11.46
C ASN A 118 -3.97 6.93 12.65
N ASP A 119 -4.85 7.91 12.63
CA ASP A 119 -4.96 8.93 13.69
C ASP A 119 -5.64 8.42 14.97
N GLU A 120 -6.15 7.19 14.96
CA GLU A 120 -6.78 6.54 16.11
C GLU A 120 -5.80 5.65 16.89
N ASN A 121 -4.49 5.79 16.63
CA ASN A 121 -3.42 4.99 17.23
C ASN A 121 -3.51 3.49 16.91
N GLU A 122 -4.18 3.12 15.82
CA GLU A 122 -4.12 1.75 15.32
C GLU A 122 -2.85 1.55 14.50
N GLU A 123 -2.27 0.36 14.59
CA GLU A 123 -1.04 0.03 13.87
C GLU A 123 -1.06 -1.41 13.38
N MET A 124 -0.61 -1.58 12.14
CA MET A 124 -0.32 -2.89 11.55
C MET A 124 1.17 -2.95 11.24
N VAL A 125 1.83 -4.02 11.66
CA VAL A 125 3.25 -4.24 11.38
C VAL A 125 3.39 -5.47 10.50
N PHE A 126 3.98 -5.27 9.34
CA PHE A 126 4.29 -6.32 8.37
C PHE A 126 5.79 -6.47 8.25
N THR A 127 6.24 -7.69 7.96
CA THR A 127 7.64 -7.96 7.65
C THR A 127 7.77 -8.69 6.31
N THR A 128 8.95 -8.60 5.72
CA THR A 128 9.30 -9.34 4.52
C THR A 128 10.54 -10.18 4.77
N THR A 129 10.63 -11.30 4.07
CA THR A 129 11.78 -12.20 4.13
C THR A 129 12.79 -11.98 2.99
N ASP A 130 12.54 -11.00 2.14
CA ASP A 130 13.40 -10.67 1.01
C ASP A 130 14.68 -9.93 1.40
#